data_f9212ff843f24dfef41b11d6822e2c04
#
_entry.id   f9212ff843f24dfef41b11d6822e2c04
#
_cell.length_a   1.000
_cell.length_b   1.000
_cell.length_c   1.000
_cell.angle_alpha   90.00
_cell.angle_beta   90.00
_cell.angle_gamma   90.00
#
_symmetry.space_group_name_H-M   'P 1'
#
loop_
_entity.id
_entity.type
_entity.pdbx_description
1 polymer ?
#
loop_
_entity_poly.entity_id
_entity_poly.type
_entity_poly.pdbx_seq_one_letter_code
_entity_poly.pdbx_strand_id
1 'polypeptide(L)'
;MKAVTGVFRSAADAKRASEQLRLTGVQEERITLLTPGSDDAKLQSVPTVSTEQPGMGKAIGALVGGAAGLSAGPLVVAVLIPGVGPITAIGLLAGAFVGVAGAGIGAAAGGRAENFMTDGLPEDEVFIYEDALRKGRSVLIVMAEDEAQAALVRELLKAEGAEEIDAAREQWWVGLRDTEREHYSSDGRKFDENEKFYRMGFEAALHARTRCKEYDQVLGEMTARIEELERQYPGAKLDEPFRSGYERGRDYYQQLCDERKAA
;
A
#
# COMPACT_ATOMS: atom_id res chain seq x y z
N MET A 1 -13.31 -4.59 12.82
CA MET A 1 -12.92 -5.44 11.67
C MET A 1 -11.40 -5.52 11.59
N LYS A 2 -10.86 -6.60 11.04
CA LYS A 2 -9.40 -6.77 10.85
C LYS A 2 -9.08 -7.07 9.40
N ALA A 3 -8.12 -6.36 8.83
CA ALA A 3 -7.59 -6.69 7.52
C ALA A 3 -6.66 -7.91 7.62
N VAL A 4 -6.83 -8.86 6.71
CA VAL A 4 -5.92 -9.99 6.50
C VAL A 4 -5.47 -9.96 5.05
N THR A 5 -4.17 -9.90 4.83
CA THR A 5 -3.59 -9.73 3.50
C THR A 5 -2.73 -10.93 3.12
N GLY A 6 -2.85 -11.36 1.86
CA GLY A 6 -1.98 -12.36 1.25
C GLY A 6 -1.42 -11.86 -0.08
N VAL A 7 -0.13 -12.08 -0.29
CA VAL A 7 0.55 -11.74 -1.55
C VAL A 7 0.76 -13.01 -2.36
N PHE A 8 0.23 -13.05 -3.57
CA PHE A 8 0.27 -14.19 -4.47
C PHE A 8 1.21 -13.96 -5.65
N ARG A 9 1.80 -15.03 -6.15
CA ARG A 9 2.69 -14.98 -7.32
C ARG A 9 1.95 -14.67 -8.61
N SER A 10 0.66 -15.03 -8.69
CA SER A 10 -0.16 -14.81 -9.88
C SER A 10 -1.59 -14.37 -9.54
N ALA A 11 -2.24 -13.70 -10.49
CA ALA A 11 -3.65 -13.35 -10.40
C ALA A 11 -4.57 -14.60 -10.37
N ALA A 12 -4.15 -15.69 -11.00
CA ALA A 12 -4.92 -16.93 -11.01
C ALA A 12 -4.98 -17.57 -9.61
N ASP A 13 -3.84 -17.59 -8.89
CA ASP A 13 -3.79 -18.13 -7.53
C ASP A 13 -4.61 -17.26 -6.57
N ALA A 14 -4.49 -15.93 -6.67
CA ALA A 14 -5.27 -15.01 -5.87
C ALA A 14 -6.79 -15.13 -6.11
N LYS A 15 -7.21 -15.32 -7.37
CA LYS A 15 -8.62 -15.57 -7.72
C LYS A 15 -9.11 -16.88 -7.13
N ARG A 16 -8.34 -17.96 -7.24
CA ARG A 16 -8.69 -19.26 -6.65
C ARG A 16 -8.87 -19.13 -5.13
N ALA A 17 -7.94 -18.44 -4.44
CA ALA A 17 -8.06 -18.17 -3.02
C ALA A 17 -9.32 -17.36 -2.68
N SER A 18 -9.66 -16.34 -3.48
CA SER A 18 -10.89 -15.56 -3.28
C SER A 18 -12.16 -16.41 -3.42
N GLU A 19 -12.19 -17.33 -4.37
CA GLU A 19 -13.30 -18.27 -4.56
C GLU A 19 -13.42 -19.22 -3.36
N GLN A 20 -12.30 -19.75 -2.85
CA GLN A 20 -12.32 -20.59 -1.65
C GLN A 20 -12.82 -19.84 -0.43
N LEU A 21 -12.40 -18.58 -0.23
CA LEU A 21 -12.91 -17.73 0.86
C LEU A 21 -14.43 -17.55 0.79
N ARG A 22 -14.98 -17.33 -0.41
CA ARG A 22 -16.44 -17.23 -0.61
C ARG A 22 -17.15 -18.53 -0.23
N LEU A 23 -16.58 -19.68 -0.57
CA LEU A 23 -17.14 -20.99 -0.20
C LEU A 23 -17.13 -21.24 1.32
N THR A 24 -16.22 -20.60 2.07
CA THR A 24 -16.19 -20.65 3.53
C THR A 24 -17.13 -19.62 4.20
N GLY A 25 -17.89 -18.86 3.41
CA GLY A 25 -18.88 -17.91 3.92
C GLY A 25 -18.39 -16.47 4.08
N VAL A 26 -17.17 -16.15 3.63
CA VAL A 26 -16.70 -14.76 3.56
C VAL A 26 -17.48 -14.02 2.47
N GLN A 27 -18.11 -12.91 2.83
CA GLN A 27 -18.90 -12.10 1.90
C GLN A 27 -18.00 -11.48 0.83
N GLU A 28 -18.45 -11.47 -0.42
CA GLU A 28 -17.68 -10.96 -1.56
C GLU A 28 -17.27 -9.50 -1.37
N GLU A 29 -18.14 -8.70 -0.76
CA GLU A 29 -17.90 -7.28 -0.47
C GLU A 29 -16.71 -7.05 0.47
N ARG A 30 -16.30 -8.07 1.22
CA ARG A 30 -15.18 -8.03 2.15
C ARG A 30 -13.86 -8.49 1.55
N ILE A 31 -13.90 -8.95 0.30
CA ILE A 31 -12.74 -9.43 -0.43
C ILE A 31 -12.33 -8.37 -1.45
N THR A 32 -11.08 -7.95 -1.41
CA THR A 32 -10.51 -7.03 -2.40
C THR A 32 -9.30 -7.68 -3.06
N LEU A 33 -9.33 -7.78 -4.37
CA LEU A 33 -8.26 -8.33 -5.18
C LEU A 33 -7.60 -7.20 -5.97
N LEU A 34 -6.29 -7.06 -5.81
CA LEU A 34 -5.42 -6.15 -6.57
C LEU A 34 -4.55 -6.99 -7.51
N THR A 35 -4.59 -6.70 -8.81
CA THR A 35 -3.78 -7.39 -9.81
C THR A 35 -3.07 -6.39 -10.70
N PRO A 36 -1.82 -6.68 -11.13
CA PRO A 36 -1.19 -5.87 -12.18
C PRO A 36 -2.06 -5.94 -13.43
N GLY A 37 -2.11 -4.84 -14.18
CA GLY A 37 -2.92 -4.76 -15.41
C GLY A 37 -2.49 -5.83 -16.41
N SER A 38 -3.37 -6.78 -16.63
CA SER A 38 -3.24 -7.76 -17.69
C SER A 38 -4.26 -7.41 -18.78
N ASP A 39 -3.74 -7.20 -19.98
CA ASP A 39 -4.47 -6.91 -21.22
C ASP A 39 -5.08 -5.50 -21.36
N ASP A 40 -4.42 -4.69 -22.19
CA ASP A 40 -4.92 -3.40 -22.70
C ASP A 40 -6.37 -3.46 -23.23
N ALA A 41 -6.82 -4.63 -23.71
CA ALA A 41 -8.17 -4.83 -24.24
C ALA A 41 -9.27 -4.78 -23.15
N LYS A 42 -8.98 -5.21 -21.90
CA LYS A 42 -9.92 -5.10 -20.77
C LYS A 42 -9.88 -3.73 -20.11
N LEU A 43 -8.72 -3.06 -20.15
CA LEU A 43 -8.56 -1.69 -19.67
C LEU A 43 -9.29 -0.68 -20.55
N GLN A 44 -9.43 -0.94 -21.86
CA GLN A 44 -10.19 -0.08 -22.78
C GLN A 44 -11.70 -0.10 -22.53
N SER A 45 -12.23 -1.11 -21.85
CA SER A 45 -13.65 -1.18 -21.47
C SER A 45 -13.96 -0.53 -20.11
N VAL A 46 -12.94 -0.18 -19.33
CA VAL A 46 -13.10 0.54 -18.07
C VAL A 46 -12.88 2.03 -18.37
N PRO A 47 -13.81 2.94 -17.99
CA PRO A 47 -13.62 4.36 -18.20
C PRO A 47 -12.33 4.85 -17.50
N THR A 48 -11.25 4.98 -18.25
CA THR A 48 -10.03 5.58 -17.77
C THR A 48 -10.22 7.09 -17.75
N VAL A 49 -10.22 7.67 -16.56
CA VAL A 49 -10.19 9.12 -16.41
C VAL A 49 -8.73 9.55 -16.54
N SER A 50 -8.38 10.15 -17.68
CA SER A 50 -7.05 10.75 -17.86
C SER A 50 -6.94 11.97 -16.94
N THR A 51 -5.87 12.03 -16.15
CA THR A 51 -5.66 13.01 -15.07
C THR A 51 -5.22 14.40 -15.52
N GLU A 52 -5.38 14.76 -16.80
CA GLU A 52 -4.85 16.01 -17.35
C GLU A 52 -5.83 17.18 -17.45
N GLN A 53 -7.06 17.07 -16.92
CA GLN A 53 -8.02 18.19 -16.99
C GLN A 53 -8.30 18.80 -15.61
N PRO A 54 -8.25 20.13 -15.47
CA PRO A 54 -8.62 20.84 -14.23
C PRO A 54 -10.12 20.64 -13.94
N GLY A 55 -10.45 20.04 -12.78
CA GLY A 55 -11.84 19.82 -12.35
C GLY A 55 -12.22 18.36 -12.10
N MET A 56 -11.35 17.40 -12.35
CA MET A 56 -11.63 15.97 -12.35
C MET A 56 -11.73 15.34 -10.95
N GLY A 57 -11.28 15.99 -9.88
CA GLY A 57 -11.52 15.52 -8.50
C GLY A 57 -13.01 15.36 -8.18
N LYS A 58 -13.89 16.13 -8.86
CA LYS A 58 -15.35 15.99 -8.75
C LYS A 58 -15.89 14.80 -9.54
N ALA A 59 -15.27 14.43 -10.66
CA ALA A 59 -15.71 13.29 -11.48
C ALA A 59 -15.34 11.96 -10.84
N ILE A 60 -14.18 11.83 -10.21
CA ILE A 60 -13.79 10.64 -9.44
C ILE A 60 -14.67 10.48 -8.20
N GLY A 61 -14.97 11.57 -7.49
CA GLY A 61 -15.93 11.57 -6.38
C GLY A 61 -17.35 11.19 -6.83
N ALA A 62 -17.76 11.53 -8.04
CA ALA A 62 -19.05 11.16 -8.60
C ALA A 62 -19.10 9.70 -9.06
N LEU A 63 -18.01 9.13 -9.59
CA LEU A 63 -17.92 7.72 -9.97
C LEU A 63 -17.89 6.82 -8.74
N VAL A 64 -17.15 7.16 -7.71
CA VAL A 64 -17.11 6.42 -6.44
C VAL A 64 -18.37 6.67 -5.61
N GLY A 65 -18.93 7.87 -5.64
CA GLY A 65 -20.16 8.23 -4.92
C GLY A 65 -21.46 7.96 -5.69
N GLY A 66 -21.42 7.97 -7.04
CA GLY A 66 -22.56 7.71 -7.90
C GLY A 66 -22.80 6.22 -8.19
N ALA A 67 -21.77 5.40 -8.18
CA ALA A 67 -21.88 3.96 -8.33
C ALA A 67 -22.46 3.25 -7.09
N ALA A 68 -22.46 3.89 -5.92
CA ALA A 68 -23.15 3.37 -4.73
C ALA A 68 -24.67 3.24 -4.87
N GLY A 69 -25.23 3.71 -5.98
CA GLY A 69 -26.67 3.59 -6.31
C GLY A 69 -27.01 2.57 -7.41
N LEU A 70 -26.05 1.94 -8.04
CA LEU A 70 -26.29 1.07 -9.19
C LEU A 70 -25.66 -0.31 -8.99
N SER A 71 -26.50 -1.25 -8.57
CA SER A 71 -26.30 -2.71 -8.55
C SER A 71 -25.23 -3.27 -7.60
N ALA A 72 -25.62 -4.32 -6.89
CA ALA A 72 -24.83 -5.16 -5.99
C ALA A 72 -23.79 -6.03 -6.76
N GLY A 73 -22.81 -5.40 -7.41
CA GLY A 73 -21.70 -6.08 -8.05
C GLY A 73 -20.36 -5.61 -7.46
N PRO A 74 -19.29 -6.43 -7.54
CA PRO A 74 -17.98 -6.01 -7.07
C PRO A 74 -17.51 -4.76 -7.84
N LEU A 75 -17.04 -3.76 -7.09
CA LEU A 75 -16.47 -2.56 -7.69
C LEU A 75 -15.17 -2.94 -8.41
N VAL A 76 -15.08 -2.66 -9.69
CA VAL A 76 -13.87 -2.85 -10.49
C VAL A 76 -13.31 -1.48 -10.85
N VAL A 77 -12.10 -1.21 -10.43
CA VAL A 77 -11.42 0.07 -10.69
C VAL A 77 -10.06 -0.19 -11.31
N ALA A 78 -9.76 0.52 -12.39
CA ALA A 78 -8.41 0.53 -12.98
C ALA A 78 -7.70 1.81 -12.54
N VAL A 79 -6.47 1.66 -12.05
CA VAL A 79 -5.68 2.75 -11.50
C VAL A 79 -4.27 2.71 -12.01
N LEU A 80 -3.72 3.87 -12.22
CA LEU A 80 -2.31 4.04 -12.53
C LEU A 80 -1.54 4.36 -11.22
N ILE A 81 -0.67 3.44 -10.79
CA ILE A 81 0.18 3.66 -9.61
C ILE A 81 1.59 4.03 -10.04
N PRO A 82 2.20 5.08 -9.44
CA PRO A 82 3.59 5.45 -9.71
C PRO A 82 4.55 4.26 -9.57
N GLY A 83 5.39 4.04 -10.57
CA GLY A 83 6.36 2.94 -10.57
C GLY A 83 5.78 1.52 -10.72
N VAL A 84 4.45 1.38 -10.78
CA VAL A 84 3.75 0.09 -10.96
C VAL A 84 3.11 -0.02 -12.33
N GLY A 85 2.55 1.09 -12.83
CA GLY A 85 1.75 1.10 -14.05
C GLY A 85 0.26 0.87 -13.77
N PRO A 86 -0.52 0.42 -14.78
CA PRO A 86 -1.95 0.15 -14.61
C PRO A 86 -2.16 -1.09 -13.73
N ILE A 87 -3.07 -0.99 -12.76
CA ILE A 87 -3.54 -2.11 -11.94
C ILE A 87 -5.04 -2.22 -12.03
N THR A 88 -5.57 -3.40 -11.84
CA THR A 88 -7.00 -3.66 -11.65
C THR A 88 -7.25 -3.99 -10.19
N ALA A 89 -8.12 -3.20 -9.55
CA ALA A 89 -8.59 -3.44 -8.20
C ALA A 89 -10.06 -3.85 -8.24
N ILE A 90 -10.41 -4.97 -7.62
CA ILE A 90 -11.75 -5.53 -7.58
C ILE A 90 -12.15 -5.72 -6.12
N GLY A 91 -13.29 -5.14 -5.72
CA GLY A 91 -13.83 -5.28 -4.37
C GLY A 91 -14.07 -3.95 -3.67
N LEU A 92 -14.56 -4.00 -2.43
CA LEU A 92 -14.97 -2.82 -1.67
C LEU A 92 -13.81 -1.83 -1.42
N LEU A 93 -12.64 -2.34 -1.07
CA LEU A 93 -11.46 -1.53 -0.79
C LEU A 93 -10.73 -1.03 -2.04
N ALA A 94 -11.19 -1.44 -3.25
CA ALA A 94 -10.60 -0.97 -4.49
C ALA A 94 -10.58 0.57 -4.57
N GLY A 95 -11.69 1.23 -4.20
CA GLY A 95 -11.77 2.68 -4.17
C GLY A 95 -10.86 3.33 -3.11
N ALA A 96 -10.72 2.70 -1.94
CA ALA A 96 -9.84 3.18 -0.88
C ALA A 96 -8.36 3.07 -1.29
N PHE A 97 -7.96 1.94 -1.87
CA PHE A 97 -6.61 1.74 -2.38
C PHE A 97 -6.23 2.79 -3.45
N VAL A 98 -7.17 3.09 -4.36
CA VAL A 98 -7.01 4.17 -5.35
C VAL A 98 -6.79 5.52 -4.70
N GLY A 99 -7.61 5.87 -3.70
CA GLY A 99 -7.50 7.14 -2.99
C GLY A 99 -6.15 7.30 -2.30
N VAL A 100 -5.60 6.23 -1.76
CA VAL A 100 -4.33 6.22 -1.01
C VAL A 100 -3.12 6.15 -1.94
N ALA A 101 -3.10 5.23 -2.88
CA ALA A 101 -2.00 5.06 -3.82
C ALA A 101 -1.92 6.22 -4.84
N GLY A 102 -3.07 6.84 -5.15
CA GLY A 102 -3.19 8.01 -6.02
C GLY A 102 -3.07 9.37 -5.32
N ALA A 103 -2.91 9.42 -3.99
CA ALA A 103 -2.93 10.68 -3.21
C ALA A 103 -1.83 11.70 -3.57
N GLY A 104 -0.84 11.32 -4.38
CA GLY A 104 0.07 12.29 -5.00
C GLY A 104 -0.58 13.18 -6.06
N ILE A 105 -1.84 12.92 -6.47
CA ILE A 105 -2.49 13.57 -7.61
C ILE A 105 -3.87 14.19 -7.26
N GLY A 106 -4.45 13.97 -6.08
CA GLY A 106 -5.80 14.47 -5.80
C GLY A 106 -6.23 14.53 -4.34
N ALA A 107 -5.75 15.52 -3.61
CA ALA A 107 -6.14 15.81 -2.22
C ALA A 107 -7.63 16.18 -2.01
N ALA A 108 -8.50 16.09 -3.02
CA ALA A 108 -9.90 16.48 -2.93
C ALA A 108 -10.90 15.36 -2.62
N ALA A 109 -10.46 14.08 -2.60
CA ALA A 109 -11.30 12.95 -2.21
C ALA A 109 -11.19 12.59 -0.71
N GLY A 110 -10.52 13.44 0.08
CA GLY A 110 -9.96 13.17 1.40
C GLY A 110 -10.94 12.73 2.50
N GLY A 111 -12.20 13.11 2.47
CA GLY A 111 -13.09 12.89 3.63
C GLY A 111 -13.69 11.47 3.74
N ARG A 112 -13.74 10.71 2.66
CA ARG A 112 -14.28 9.33 2.67
C ARG A 112 -13.20 8.27 2.66
N ALA A 113 -12.08 8.52 1.96
CA ALA A 113 -10.90 7.64 2.02
C ALA A 113 -10.33 7.57 3.43
N GLU A 114 -10.35 8.68 4.18
CA GLU A 114 -9.89 8.75 5.56
C GLU A 114 -10.71 7.83 6.50
N ASN A 115 -12.03 7.75 6.31
CA ASN A 115 -12.88 6.84 7.09
C ASN A 115 -12.65 5.35 6.76
N PHE A 116 -12.35 5.02 5.49
CA PHE A 116 -12.01 3.65 5.11
C PHE A 116 -10.62 3.21 5.60
N MET A 117 -9.68 4.15 5.73
CA MET A 117 -8.35 3.89 6.27
C MET A 117 -8.38 3.71 7.80
N THR A 118 -9.31 4.37 8.49
CA THR A 118 -9.48 4.21 9.93
C THR A 118 -10.03 2.82 10.28
N ASP A 119 -10.83 2.22 9.39
CA ASP A 119 -11.54 0.96 9.66
C ASP A 119 -11.04 -0.25 8.84
N GLY A 120 -10.09 -0.10 7.90
CA GLY A 120 -9.87 -1.20 6.97
C GLY A 120 -8.47 -1.47 6.47
N LEU A 121 -7.82 -0.53 5.80
CA LEU A 121 -6.54 -0.78 5.13
C LEU A 121 -5.37 -0.26 5.97
N PRO A 122 -4.42 -1.13 6.40
CA PRO A 122 -3.23 -0.68 7.11
C PRO A 122 -2.39 0.28 6.25
N GLU A 123 -2.25 1.52 6.69
CA GLU A 123 -1.53 2.58 5.96
C GLU A 123 -0.06 2.28 5.76
N ASP A 124 0.51 1.55 6.71
CA ASP A 124 1.91 1.13 6.75
C ASP A 124 2.19 -0.09 5.85
N GLU A 125 1.17 -0.69 5.24
CA GLU A 125 1.32 -1.81 4.32
C GLU A 125 1.16 -1.42 2.84
N VAL A 126 0.60 -0.27 2.53
CA VAL A 126 0.25 0.14 1.16
C VAL A 126 1.46 0.09 0.22
N PHE A 127 2.63 0.53 0.67
CA PHE A 127 3.84 0.50 -0.15
C PHE A 127 4.32 -0.93 -0.48
N ILE A 128 4.02 -1.92 0.39
CA ILE A 128 4.31 -3.33 0.12
C ILE A 128 3.34 -3.88 -0.93
N TYR A 129 2.07 -3.46 -0.90
CA TYR A 129 1.12 -3.83 -1.97
C TYR A 129 1.56 -3.28 -3.33
N GLU A 130 1.99 -2.02 -3.35
CA GLU A 130 2.54 -1.38 -4.55
C GLU A 130 3.79 -2.11 -5.06
N ASP A 131 4.71 -2.50 -4.17
CA ASP A 131 5.91 -3.26 -4.54
C ASP A 131 5.55 -4.64 -5.08
N ALA A 132 4.62 -5.35 -4.45
CA ALA A 132 4.15 -6.64 -4.93
C ALA A 132 3.55 -6.52 -6.34
N LEU A 133 2.70 -5.53 -6.56
CA LEU A 133 2.09 -5.26 -7.87
C LEU A 133 3.14 -4.86 -8.94
N ARG A 134 4.14 -4.07 -8.56
CA ARG A 134 5.27 -3.70 -9.44
C ARG A 134 6.07 -4.92 -9.89
N LYS A 135 6.21 -5.92 -9.02
CA LYS A 135 6.85 -7.21 -9.30
C LYS A 135 5.93 -8.20 -10.05
N GLY A 136 4.78 -7.76 -10.54
CA GLY A 136 3.81 -8.60 -11.27
C GLY A 136 3.02 -9.55 -10.38
N ARG A 137 3.07 -9.37 -9.05
CA ARG A 137 2.35 -10.18 -8.07
C ARG A 137 0.95 -9.63 -7.84
N SER A 138 0.09 -10.40 -7.20
CA SER A 138 -1.27 -10.00 -6.86
C SER A 138 -1.48 -9.97 -5.35
N VAL A 139 -2.32 -9.06 -4.88
CA VAL A 139 -2.61 -8.89 -3.45
C VAL A 139 -4.09 -9.14 -3.20
N LEU A 140 -4.40 -10.00 -2.23
CA LEU A 140 -5.76 -10.27 -1.77
C LEU A 140 -5.91 -9.75 -0.34
N ILE A 141 -6.87 -8.86 -0.13
CA ILE A 141 -7.18 -8.24 1.15
C ILE A 141 -8.57 -8.68 1.58
N VAL A 142 -8.69 -9.18 2.79
CA VAL A 142 -9.94 -9.68 3.36
C VAL A 142 -10.25 -8.96 4.67
N MET A 143 -11.43 -8.36 4.76
CA MET A 143 -11.91 -7.71 5.98
C MET A 143 -12.64 -8.72 6.85
N ALA A 144 -11.93 -9.31 7.81
CA ALA A 144 -12.51 -10.24 8.77
C ALA A 144 -13.36 -9.52 9.83
N GLU A 145 -14.47 -10.14 10.24
CA GLU A 145 -15.38 -9.58 11.25
C GLU A 145 -14.76 -9.57 12.64
N ASP A 146 -14.07 -10.66 12.95
CA ASP A 146 -13.45 -10.90 14.25
C ASP A 146 -12.11 -11.65 14.13
N GLU A 147 -11.48 -11.93 15.24
CA GLU A 147 -10.18 -12.63 15.28
C GLU A 147 -10.29 -14.09 14.84
N ALA A 148 -11.41 -14.76 15.14
CA ALA A 148 -11.59 -16.15 14.74
C ALA A 148 -11.67 -16.28 13.21
N GLN A 149 -12.45 -15.40 12.56
CA GLN A 149 -12.51 -15.34 11.11
C GLN A 149 -11.15 -14.93 10.52
N ALA A 150 -10.45 -13.95 11.12
CA ALA A 150 -9.13 -13.53 10.69
C ALA A 150 -8.12 -14.70 10.71
N ALA A 151 -8.15 -15.54 11.75
CA ALA A 151 -7.30 -16.72 11.84
C ALA A 151 -7.63 -17.75 10.74
N LEU A 152 -8.91 -18.03 10.50
CA LEU A 152 -9.34 -18.92 9.42
C LEU A 152 -8.91 -18.41 8.05
N VAL A 153 -9.05 -17.10 7.81
CA VAL A 153 -8.63 -16.46 6.55
C VAL A 153 -7.12 -16.60 6.36
N ARG A 154 -6.30 -16.33 7.40
CA ARG A 154 -4.83 -16.50 7.30
C ARG A 154 -4.43 -17.91 6.91
N GLU A 155 -5.02 -18.92 7.58
CA GLU A 155 -4.74 -20.33 7.27
C GLU A 155 -5.15 -20.68 5.84
N LEU A 156 -6.30 -20.21 5.37
CA LEU A 156 -6.75 -20.45 4.00
C LEU A 156 -5.82 -19.79 2.99
N LEU A 157 -5.48 -18.50 3.18
CA LEU A 157 -4.58 -17.78 2.28
C LEU A 157 -3.21 -18.50 2.20
N LYS A 158 -2.69 -18.95 3.33
CA LYS A 158 -1.44 -19.71 3.40
C LYS A 158 -1.53 -21.05 2.69
N ALA A 159 -2.64 -21.77 2.86
CA ALA A 159 -2.88 -23.04 2.17
C ALA A 159 -2.97 -22.87 0.64
N GLU A 160 -3.50 -21.73 0.19
CA GLU A 160 -3.57 -21.36 -1.24
C GLU A 160 -2.26 -20.74 -1.78
N GLY A 161 -1.19 -20.72 -0.97
CA GLY A 161 0.14 -20.30 -1.38
C GLY A 161 0.41 -18.80 -1.29
N ALA A 162 -0.38 -18.07 -0.51
CA ALA A 162 -0.06 -16.69 -0.19
C ALA A 162 1.20 -16.57 0.66
N GLU A 163 2.01 -15.57 0.35
CA GLU A 163 3.05 -15.07 1.23
C GLU A 163 2.43 -14.05 2.20
N GLU A 164 2.81 -14.15 3.46
CA GLU A 164 2.40 -13.19 4.49
C GLU A 164 3.01 -11.81 4.22
N ILE A 165 2.30 -10.76 4.58
CA ILE A 165 2.72 -9.38 4.30
C ILE A 165 4.06 -9.02 4.98
N ASP A 166 4.32 -9.56 6.17
CA ASP A 166 5.58 -9.34 6.87
C ASP A 166 6.75 -9.99 6.13
N ALA A 167 6.56 -11.18 5.56
CA ALA A 167 7.58 -11.83 4.74
C ALA A 167 7.84 -11.03 3.44
N ALA A 168 6.79 -10.49 2.82
CA ALA A 168 6.93 -9.62 1.66
C ALA A 168 7.67 -8.32 2.01
N ARG A 169 7.41 -7.74 3.20
CA ARG A 169 8.11 -6.55 3.73
C ARG A 169 9.61 -6.83 3.95
N GLU A 170 9.95 -8.00 4.52
CA GLU A 170 11.34 -8.39 4.68
C GLU A 170 12.06 -8.58 3.34
N GLN A 171 11.44 -9.26 2.39
CA GLN A 171 12.02 -9.43 1.05
C GLN A 171 12.20 -8.09 0.31
N TRP A 172 11.25 -7.16 0.48
CA TRP A 172 11.37 -5.81 -0.06
C TRP A 172 12.59 -5.11 0.50
N TRP A 173 12.78 -5.13 1.83
CA TRP A 173 13.93 -4.50 2.48
C TRP A 173 15.25 -5.15 2.09
N VAL A 174 15.31 -6.48 2.06
CA VAL A 174 16.51 -7.21 1.61
C VAL A 174 16.94 -6.76 0.20
N GLY A 175 15.98 -6.48 -0.69
CA GLY A 175 16.27 -5.97 -2.03
C GLY A 175 16.87 -4.56 -2.08
N LEU A 176 16.66 -3.75 -1.05
CA LEU A 176 17.18 -2.36 -0.96
C LEU A 176 18.42 -2.25 -0.07
N ARG A 177 18.59 -3.18 0.86
CA ARG A 177 19.50 -3.10 1.98
C ARG A 177 20.94 -2.74 1.61
N ASP A 178 21.48 -3.30 0.56
CA ASP A 178 22.89 -3.07 0.17
C ASP A 178 23.06 -1.67 -0.41
N THR A 179 22.14 -1.19 -1.22
CA THR A 179 22.13 0.18 -1.74
C THR A 179 22.00 1.20 -0.62
N GLU A 180 21.11 0.93 0.33
CA GLU A 180 20.87 1.82 1.47
C GLU A 180 22.05 1.80 2.46
N ARG A 181 22.74 0.66 2.60
CA ARG A 181 23.99 0.58 3.37
C ARG A 181 25.08 1.47 2.76
N GLU A 182 25.29 1.39 1.45
CA GLU A 182 26.28 2.25 0.76
C GLU A 182 25.94 3.72 0.96
N HIS A 183 24.67 4.08 0.77
CA HIS A 183 24.21 5.46 0.93
C HIS A 183 24.43 5.98 2.35
N TYR A 184 23.97 5.24 3.37
CA TYR A 184 24.08 5.64 4.76
C TYR A 184 25.52 5.70 5.25
N SER A 185 26.40 4.82 4.77
CA SER A 185 27.80 4.74 5.20
C SER A 185 28.73 5.70 4.46
N SER A 186 28.24 6.42 3.45
CA SER A 186 29.07 7.32 2.62
C SER A 186 29.74 8.44 3.41
N ASP A 187 29.21 8.83 4.55
CA ASP A 187 29.72 9.84 5.47
C ASP A 187 30.36 9.26 6.76
N GLY A 188 30.68 7.96 6.73
CA GLY A 188 31.37 7.28 7.83
C GLY A 188 30.46 6.76 8.94
N ARG A 189 29.14 6.81 8.77
CA ARG A 189 28.18 6.23 9.73
C ARG A 189 28.16 4.71 9.63
N LYS A 190 27.83 4.05 10.73
CA LYS A 190 27.77 2.59 10.82
C LYS A 190 26.33 2.09 10.57
N PHE A 191 26.07 1.61 9.36
CA PHE A 191 24.75 1.14 8.98
C PHE A 191 24.25 -0.01 9.86
N ASP A 192 25.07 -1.04 10.08
CA ASP A 192 24.65 -2.25 10.79
C ASP A 192 24.23 -1.98 12.26
N GLU A 193 24.77 -0.93 12.89
CA GLU A 193 24.37 -0.49 14.24
C GLU A 193 23.04 0.28 14.23
N ASN A 194 22.72 0.93 13.11
CA ASN A 194 21.60 1.86 12.96
C ASN A 194 20.49 1.36 12.01
N GLU A 195 20.71 0.25 11.30
CA GLU A 195 19.82 -0.27 10.25
C GLU A 195 18.37 -0.33 10.68
N LYS A 196 18.11 -0.80 11.89
CA LYS A 196 16.75 -0.95 12.40
C LYS A 196 15.99 0.37 12.43
N PHE A 197 16.59 1.42 12.95
CA PHE A 197 15.94 2.72 13.09
C PHE A 197 15.93 3.49 11.77
N TYR A 198 16.98 3.34 10.98
CA TYR A 198 17.04 3.83 9.61
C TYR A 198 15.89 3.26 8.76
N ARG A 199 15.71 1.93 8.78
CA ARG A 199 14.62 1.25 8.09
C ARG A 199 13.25 1.74 8.56
N MET A 200 13.05 1.90 9.88
CA MET A 200 11.78 2.41 10.42
C MET A 200 11.46 3.82 9.91
N GLY A 201 12.46 4.68 9.82
CA GLY A 201 12.30 6.01 9.22
C GLY A 201 11.99 5.93 7.72
N PHE A 202 12.71 5.09 6.99
CA PHE A 202 12.51 4.86 5.56
C PHE A 202 11.08 4.40 5.28
N GLU A 203 10.61 3.37 5.99
CA GLU A 203 9.23 2.87 5.87
C GLU A 203 8.21 3.96 6.25
N ALA A 204 8.47 4.74 7.31
CA ALA A 204 7.58 5.82 7.72
C ALA A 204 7.36 6.89 6.64
N ALA A 205 8.36 7.16 5.79
CA ALA A 205 8.23 8.07 4.65
C ALA A 205 7.35 7.51 3.53
N LEU A 206 7.16 6.19 3.47
CA LEU A 206 6.37 5.50 2.44
C LEU A 206 4.90 5.30 2.86
N HIS A 207 4.56 5.57 4.12
CA HIS A 207 3.18 5.48 4.56
C HIS A 207 2.30 6.46 3.79
N ALA A 208 1.06 6.06 3.55
CA ALA A 208 0.13 6.83 2.74
C ALA A 208 -0.05 8.29 3.16
N ARG A 209 -0.01 8.57 4.48
CA ARG A 209 -0.17 9.93 5.02
C ARG A 209 1.08 10.79 4.92
N THR A 210 2.25 10.20 4.92
CA THR A 210 3.53 10.89 5.04
C THR A 210 4.29 11.00 3.74
N ARG A 211 3.97 10.14 2.76
CA ARG A 211 4.65 10.15 1.45
C ARG A 211 4.58 11.53 0.78
N CYS A 212 5.64 11.90 0.11
CA CYS A 212 5.84 13.20 -0.53
C CYS A 212 5.87 14.41 0.43
N LYS A 213 5.89 14.21 1.75
CA LYS A 213 6.01 15.30 2.71
C LYS A 213 7.44 15.44 3.20
N GLU A 214 7.88 16.69 3.39
CA GLU A 214 9.14 16.96 4.06
C GLU A 214 9.07 16.53 5.54
N TYR A 215 10.20 16.14 6.13
CA TYR A 215 10.25 15.71 7.52
C TYR A 215 9.66 16.75 8.48
N ASP A 216 9.94 18.03 8.24
CA ASP A 216 9.45 19.13 9.08
C ASP A 216 7.92 19.32 8.99
N GLN A 217 7.28 18.91 7.89
CA GLN A 217 5.81 18.95 7.71
C GLN A 217 5.09 17.88 8.52
N VAL A 218 5.79 16.81 8.88
CA VAL A 218 5.26 15.67 9.67
C VAL A 218 5.94 15.56 11.03
N LEU A 219 6.69 16.58 11.45
CA LEU A 219 7.52 16.56 12.64
C LEU A 219 6.76 16.08 13.89
N GLY A 220 5.54 16.57 14.10
CA GLY A 220 4.75 16.18 15.28
C GLY A 220 4.41 14.69 15.31
N GLU A 221 4.06 14.11 14.16
CA GLU A 221 3.79 12.68 14.02
C GLU A 221 5.07 11.85 14.20
N MET A 222 6.18 12.30 13.61
CA MET A 222 7.47 11.62 13.72
C MET A 222 8.03 11.69 15.14
N THR A 223 7.88 12.84 15.83
CA THR A 223 8.27 12.98 17.23
C THR A 223 7.53 12.01 18.13
N ALA A 224 6.21 11.92 18.00
CA ALA A 224 5.41 10.97 18.78
C ALA A 224 5.85 9.51 18.54
N ARG A 225 6.20 9.17 17.29
CA ARG A 225 6.70 7.84 16.94
C ARG A 225 8.08 7.57 17.52
N ILE A 226 8.99 8.54 17.49
CA ILE A 226 10.31 8.44 18.10
C ILE A 226 10.19 8.27 19.62
N GLU A 227 9.34 9.04 20.29
CA GLU A 227 9.10 8.90 21.74
C GLU A 227 8.57 7.50 22.11
N GLU A 228 7.74 6.91 21.25
CA GLU A 228 7.28 5.53 21.44
C GLU A 228 8.44 4.53 21.28
N LEU A 229 9.30 4.72 20.29
CA LEU A 229 10.48 3.89 20.07
C LEU A 229 11.49 4.04 21.21
N GLU A 230 11.70 5.23 21.76
CA GLU A 230 12.56 5.45 22.92
C GLU A 230 12.09 4.69 24.15
N ARG A 231 10.77 4.60 24.36
CA ARG A 231 10.19 3.78 25.42
C ARG A 231 10.44 2.28 25.21
N GLN A 232 10.41 1.82 23.94
CA GLN A 232 10.67 0.43 23.60
C GLN A 232 12.15 0.07 23.60
N TYR A 233 13.03 1.04 23.30
CA TYR A 233 14.49 0.86 23.18
C TYR A 233 15.26 1.89 24.02
N PRO A 234 15.20 1.81 25.37
CA PRO A 234 15.82 2.79 26.24
C PRO A 234 17.32 2.93 26.02
N GLY A 235 17.78 4.15 25.80
CA GLY A 235 19.21 4.47 25.60
C GLY A 235 19.71 4.29 24.16
N ALA A 236 18.87 3.87 23.22
CA ALA A 236 19.22 3.86 21.80
C ALA A 236 19.24 5.29 21.24
N LYS A 237 20.18 5.56 20.33
CA LYS A 237 20.23 6.83 19.58
C LYS A 237 19.39 6.67 18.31
N LEU A 238 18.15 7.10 18.37
CA LEU A 238 17.15 6.84 17.31
C LEU A 238 17.00 7.98 16.32
N ASP A 239 17.06 9.24 16.78
CA ASP A 239 16.65 10.43 16.02
C ASP A 239 17.35 10.56 14.68
N GLU A 240 18.69 10.50 14.72
CA GLU A 240 19.49 10.69 13.52
C GLU A 240 19.27 9.57 12.49
N PRO A 241 19.39 8.27 12.83
CA PRO A 241 19.16 7.22 11.84
C PRO A 241 17.71 7.18 11.35
N PHE A 242 16.72 7.44 12.20
CA PHE A 242 15.32 7.48 11.80
C PHE A 242 15.06 8.63 10.82
N ARG A 243 15.53 9.84 11.14
CA ARG A 243 15.39 11.00 10.25
C ARG A 243 16.08 10.77 8.91
N SER A 244 17.31 10.28 8.94
CA SER A 244 18.07 9.96 7.71
C SER A 244 17.33 8.93 6.85
N GLY A 245 16.76 7.91 7.48
CA GLY A 245 15.93 6.93 6.80
C GLY A 245 14.68 7.55 6.19
N TYR A 246 13.98 8.43 6.92
CA TYR A 246 12.80 9.11 6.40
C TYR A 246 13.10 9.97 5.17
N GLU A 247 14.13 10.80 5.23
CA GLU A 247 14.55 11.65 4.11
C GLU A 247 14.89 10.79 2.89
N ARG A 248 15.58 9.68 3.09
CA ARG A 248 15.94 8.75 2.02
C ARG A 248 14.72 8.01 1.44
N GLY A 249 13.79 7.55 2.29
CA GLY A 249 12.55 6.90 1.87
C GLY A 249 11.66 7.82 1.03
N ARG A 250 11.60 9.10 1.39
CA ARG A 250 10.93 10.14 0.60
C ARG A 250 11.56 10.27 -0.79
N ASP A 251 12.89 10.37 -0.86
CA ASP A 251 13.61 10.50 -2.12
C ASP A 251 13.46 9.26 -3.00
N TYR A 252 13.47 8.07 -2.39
CA TYR A 252 13.16 6.81 -3.07
C TYR A 252 11.76 6.84 -3.70
N TYR A 253 10.75 7.27 -2.95
CA TYR A 253 9.40 7.36 -3.51
C TYR A 253 9.29 8.39 -4.63
N GLN A 254 9.97 9.53 -4.49
CA GLN A 254 10.02 10.55 -5.54
C GLN A 254 10.65 10.01 -6.83
N GLN A 255 11.73 9.23 -6.74
CA GLN A 255 12.36 8.58 -7.90
C GLN A 255 11.37 7.64 -8.63
N LEU A 256 10.61 6.82 -7.87
CA LEU A 256 9.57 5.97 -8.44
C LEU A 256 8.49 6.77 -9.19
N CYS A 257 8.15 7.97 -8.68
CA CYS A 257 7.19 8.86 -9.34
C CYS A 257 7.76 9.48 -10.64
N ASP A 258 9.06 9.79 -10.65
CA ASP A 258 9.71 10.45 -11.79
C ASP A 258 10.03 9.46 -12.91
N GLU A 259 10.45 8.25 -12.60
CA GLU A 259 10.64 7.16 -13.60
C GLU A 259 9.39 6.92 -14.44
N ARG A 260 8.21 7.03 -13.82
CA ARG A 260 6.94 6.91 -14.52
C ARG A 260 6.65 8.05 -15.49
N LYS A 261 7.09 9.28 -15.20
CA LYS A 261 6.86 10.43 -16.09
C LYS A 261 7.73 10.33 -17.35
N ALA A 262 8.80 9.51 -17.27
CA ALA A 262 9.74 9.32 -18.36
C ALA A 262 9.40 8.09 -19.23
N ALA A 263 8.52 7.18 -18.79
CA ALA A 263 8.08 5.98 -19.50
C ALA A 263 6.75 6.20 -20.23
#